data_9c2ac615f7d5562b4b74a6ac93fed9ba
#
_entry.id   9c2ac615f7d5562b4b74a6ac93fed9ba
#
_cell.length_a   1.000
_cell.length_b   1.000
_cell.length_c   1.000
_cell.angle_alpha   90.00
_cell.angle_beta   90.00
_cell.angle_gamma   90.00
#
_symmetry.space_group_name_H-M   'P 1'
#
loop_
_entity.id
_entity.type
_entity.pdbx_description
1 polymer ?
#
loop_
_entity_poly.entity_id
_entity_poly.type
_entity_poly.pdbx_seq_one_letter_code
_entity_poly.pdbx_strand_id
1 'polypeptide(L)'
;MALEIHVLDYGDIELETSFLVLGHECGRIRRVPVYGFLILGGTYPVVVDTGYRDNAIMESLGMRGLQFHDNMIEQQLAKHGVKLGDVRYVVHTHLHIDHAGKDDHFPMNTTVVINRRELECSVSGLMHPQYPKPDIQHLIERLHTQDALRFLDLEITGAEELIPGVWCEPANAHTEGSANVIVETADGLACICGDVIYNFNDQIVNQVRQTQFMEPQVTGNHAGSKRAEKGAIKKLMQNFRYLLPVHDKPAKIEGGRVVGRLDMRVPGPVSESVADRPWFPM
;
A
#
# COMPACT_ATOMS: atom_id res chain seq x y z
N MET A 1 23.29 -10.72 -6.65
CA MET A 1 22.57 -11.34 -5.54
C MET A 1 21.10 -11.32 -5.93
N ALA A 2 20.28 -12.24 -5.43
CA ALA A 2 18.82 -12.19 -5.67
C ALA A 2 18.22 -11.06 -4.85
N LEU A 3 17.12 -10.45 -5.37
CA LEU A 3 16.38 -9.46 -4.62
C LEU A 3 15.53 -10.15 -3.52
N GLU A 4 15.49 -9.53 -2.36
CA GLU A 4 14.74 -9.97 -1.19
C GLU A 4 13.77 -8.88 -0.75
N ILE A 5 12.57 -9.26 -0.33
CA ILE A 5 11.54 -8.33 0.15
C ILE A 5 11.33 -8.59 1.65
N HIS A 6 11.48 -7.55 2.44
CA HIS A 6 11.22 -7.56 3.88
C HIS A 6 9.99 -6.71 4.18
N VAL A 7 9.08 -7.22 5.00
CA VAL A 7 7.89 -6.47 5.44
C VAL A 7 8.27 -5.52 6.57
N LEU A 8 7.90 -4.25 6.42
CA LEU A 8 8.01 -3.22 7.45
C LEU A 8 6.64 -3.04 8.10
N ASP A 9 6.55 -3.19 9.42
CA ASP A 9 5.29 -3.06 10.17
C ASP A 9 5.17 -1.64 10.71
N TYR A 10 4.32 -0.82 10.09
CA TYR A 10 4.09 0.57 10.51
C TYR A 10 2.94 0.73 11.51
N GLY A 11 2.45 -0.37 12.07
CA GLY A 11 1.35 -0.40 13.04
C GLY A 11 0.04 -0.81 12.41
N ASP A 12 -1.05 -0.49 13.09
CA ASP A 12 -2.40 -0.87 12.67
C ASP A 12 -3.27 0.37 12.50
N ILE A 13 -4.34 0.23 11.73
CA ILE A 13 -5.44 1.19 11.67
C ILE A 13 -6.77 0.50 11.96
N GLU A 14 -7.68 1.22 12.59
CA GLU A 14 -9.06 0.79 12.79
C GLU A 14 -9.97 1.66 11.94
N LEU A 15 -10.74 1.01 11.08
CA LEU A 15 -11.64 1.66 10.13
C LEU A 15 -12.91 0.83 9.93
N GLU A 16 -13.92 1.45 9.34
CA GLU A 16 -15.18 0.78 9.01
C GLU A 16 -14.96 -0.24 7.88
N THR A 17 -15.54 -1.43 8.03
CA THR A 17 -15.24 -2.60 7.19
C THR A 17 -15.60 -2.43 5.73
N SER A 18 -16.65 -1.65 5.41
CA SER A 18 -17.06 -1.43 4.02
C SER A 18 -16.09 -0.56 3.22
N PHE A 19 -15.17 0.15 3.87
CA PHE A 19 -14.03 0.79 3.19
C PHE A 19 -13.05 -0.25 2.61
N LEU A 20 -12.87 -1.36 3.31
CA LEU A 20 -11.96 -2.43 2.85
C LEU A 20 -12.59 -3.23 1.71
N VAL A 21 -13.85 -3.63 1.88
CA VAL A 21 -14.60 -4.39 0.87
C VAL A 21 -16.01 -3.85 0.75
N LEU A 22 -16.38 -3.41 -0.43
CA LEU A 22 -17.64 -2.71 -0.69
C LEU A 22 -18.86 -3.51 -0.20
N GLY A 23 -19.58 -2.91 0.74
CA GLY A 23 -20.81 -3.49 1.29
C GLY A 23 -20.61 -4.68 2.22
N HIS A 24 -19.37 -4.98 2.61
CA HIS A 24 -19.08 -6.07 3.53
C HIS A 24 -19.16 -5.58 4.98
N GLU A 25 -19.94 -6.29 5.80
CA GLU A 25 -20.12 -6.01 7.24
C GLU A 25 -20.25 -4.51 7.58
N CYS A 26 -21.08 -3.77 6.84
CA CYS A 26 -21.29 -2.34 7.03
C CYS A 26 -21.59 -1.99 8.49
N GLY A 27 -20.94 -0.93 8.98
CA GLY A 27 -21.09 -0.44 10.35
C GLY A 27 -20.20 -1.14 11.38
N ARG A 28 -19.39 -2.12 10.98
CA ARG A 28 -18.42 -2.74 11.87
C ARG A 28 -17.05 -2.08 11.73
N ILE A 29 -16.29 -2.07 12.82
CA ILE A 29 -14.90 -1.64 12.82
C ILE A 29 -14.01 -2.88 12.70
N ARG A 30 -13.01 -2.80 11.83
CA ARG A 30 -11.95 -3.79 11.70
C ARG A 30 -10.60 -3.13 11.93
N ARG A 31 -9.71 -3.84 12.58
CA ARG A 31 -8.29 -3.47 12.70
C ARG A 31 -7.50 -4.22 11.63
N VAL A 32 -6.74 -3.47 10.83
CA VAL A 32 -5.87 -3.99 9.79
C VAL A 32 -4.46 -3.45 9.98
N PRO A 33 -3.41 -4.20 9.56
CA PRO A 33 -2.06 -3.69 9.59
C PRO A 33 -1.86 -2.59 8.54
N VAL A 34 -0.81 -1.80 8.70
CA VAL A 34 -0.23 -0.95 7.67
C VAL A 34 1.21 -1.41 7.44
N TYR A 35 1.47 -2.01 6.30
CA TYR A 35 2.78 -2.49 5.92
C TYR A 35 3.43 -1.57 4.89
N GLY A 36 4.75 -1.47 4.93
CA GLY A 36 5.57 -1.10 3.81
C GLY A 36 6.53 -2.23 3.51
N PHE A 37 7.41 -2.03 2.53
CA PHE A 37 8.31 -3.08 2.11
C PHE A 37 9.70 -2.53 1.85
N LEU A 38 10.72 -3.28 2.27
CA LEU A 38 12.12 -2.99 2.01
C LEU A 38 12.64 -4.03 1.04
N ILE A 39 13.16 -3.59 -0.10
CA ILE A 39 13.79 -4.43 -1.11
C ILE A 39 15.30 -4.31 -0.96
N LEU A 40 15.96 -5.44 -0.72
CA LEU A 40 17.41 -5.58 -0.58
C LEU A 40 17.98 -6.52 -1.66
N GLY A 41 19.30 -6.58 -1.75
CA GLY A 41 20.02 -7.44 -2.70
C GLY A 41 20.29 -6.79 -4.06
N GLY A 42 19.70 -5.63 -4.34
CA GLY A 42 20.00 -4.80 -5.50
C GLY A 42 21.17 -3.83 -5.29
N THR A 43 21.34 -2.89 -6.22
CA THR A 43 22.39 -1.86 -6.14
C THR A 43 22.20 -0.94 -4.91
N TYR A 44 20.96 -0.67 -4.56
CA TYR A 44 20.57 0.18 -3.43
C TYR A 44 19.35 -0.39 -2.71
N PRO A 45 19.20 -0.12 -1.40
CA PRO A 45 17.94 -0.34 -0.72
C PRO A 45 16.81 0.50 -1.35
N VAL A 46 15.64 -0.14 -1.52
CA VAL A 46 14.42 0.52 -1.99
C VAL A 46 13.33 0.30 -0.94
N VAL A 47 12.65 1.37 -0.54
CA VAL A 47 11.47 1.31 0.32
C VAL A 47 10.22 1.49 -0.53
N VAL A 48 9.20 0.69 -0.30
CA VAL A 48 7.88 0.83 -0.94
C VAL A 48 6.86 1.16 0.14
N ASP A 49 6.25 2.32 0.02
CA ASP A 49 5.34 2.98 0.97
C ASP A 49 5.98 3.25 2.35
N THR A 50 5.53 4.31 3.01
CA THR A 50 6.15 4.82 4.24
C THR A 50 5.19 4.85 5.45
N GLY A 51 3.98 4.31 5.30
CA GLY A 51 2.97 4.31 6.35
C GLY A 51 2.34 5.70 6.57
N TYR A 52 1.56 5.82 7.63
CA TYR A 52 0.93 7.08 8.00
C TYR A 52 1.82 7.93 8.92
N ARG A 53 1.61 9.24 8.90
CA ARG A 53 2.44 10.23 9.61
C ARG A 53 2.45 10.01 11.12
N ASP A 54 1.28 9.96 11.72
CA ASP A 54 1.08 9.74 13.15
C ASP A 54 -0.36 9.26 13.43
N ASN A 55 -0.63 8.87 14.68
CA ASN A 55 -1.96 8.39 15.07
C ASN A 55 -3.04 9.46 14.91
N ALA A 56 -2.71 10.74 15.13
CA ALA A 56 -3.70 11.83 15.09
C ALA A 56 -4.16 12.13 13.67
N ILE A 57 -3.30 11.96 12.66
CA ILE A 57 -3.69 12.24 11.27
C ILE A 57 -4.83 11.31 10.80
N MET A 58 -4.87 10.08 11.33
CA MET A 58 -5.91 9.09 10.98
C MET A 58 -7.29 9.50 11.50
N GLU A 59 -7.35 10.26 12.59
CA GLU A 59 -8.61 10.75 13.16
C GLU A 59 -9.34 11.70 12.19
N SER A 60 -8.61 12.37 11.30
CA SER A 60 -9.21 13.24 10.27
C SER A 60 -10.15 12.51 9.31
N LEU A 61 -10.00 11.18 9.20
CA LEU A 61 -10.87 10.30 8.41
C LEU A 61 -11.81 9.45 9.26
N GLY A 62 -11.94 9.73 10.57
CA GLY A 62 -12.71 8.90 11.50
C GLY A 62 -12.08 7.52 11.74
N MET A 63 -10.81 7.35 11.41
CA MET A 63 -10.03 6.15 11.66
C MET A 63 -9.23 6.31 12.95
N ARG A 64 -8.75 5.21 13.50
CA ARG A 64 -7.85 5.23 14.66
C ARG A 64 -6.51 4.62 14.27
N GLY A 65 -5.45 5.40 14.38
CA GLY A 65 -4.08 4.90 14.23
C GLY A 65 -3.58 4.24 15.50
N LEU A 66 -2.81 3.16 15.36
CA LEU A 66 -2.19 2.39 16.43
C LEU A 66 -0.72 2.16 16.08
N GLN A 67 0.05 3.25 16.08
CA GLN A 67 1.48 3.26 15.82
C GLN A 67 2.23 3.55 17.11
N PHE A 68 3.25 2.75 17.39
CA PHE A 68 4.12 2.85 18.54
C PHE A 68 5.57 3.08 18.10
N HIS A 69 6.48 3.29 19.05
CA HIS A 69 7.89 3.54 18.76
C HIS A 69 8.50 2.50 17.80
N ASP A 70 8.24 1.22 18.03
CA ASP A 70 8.80 0.13 17.23
C ASP A 70 8.26 0.08 15.78
N ASN A 71 7.13 0.77 15.53
CA ASN A 71 6.54 0.89 14.19
C ASN A 71 7.09 2.09 13.38
N MET A 72 7.92 2.92 14.01
CA MET A 72 8.53 4.05 13.29
C MET A 72 9.46 3.53 12.19
N ILE A 73 9.49 4.22 11.05
CA ILE A 73 10.22 3.76 9.86
C ILE A 73 11.70 3.55 10.14
N GLU A 74 12.31 4.39 10.96
CA GLU A 74 13.70 4.27 11.39
C GLU A 74 13.96 2.96 12.13
N GLN A 75 13.02 2.58 13.04
CA GLN A 75 13.11 1.36 13.81
C GLN A 75 12.90 0.12 12.91
N GLN A 76 11.96 0.22 11.99
CA GLN A 76 11.71 -0.87 11.04
C GLN A 76 12.92 -1.11 10.12
N LEU A 77 13.52 -0.08 9.57
CA LEU A 77 14.73 -0.17 8.73
C LEU A 77 15.94 -0.69 9.54
N ALA A 78 16.08 -0.23 10.78
CA ALA A 78 17.18 -0.64 11.66
C ALA A 78 17.18 -2.16 11.95
N LYS A 79 16.03 -2.83 11.97
CA LYS A 79 15.91 -4.30 12.09
C LYS A 79 16.64 -5.04 10.96
N HIS A 80 16.83 -4.38 9.82
CA HIS A 80 17.51 -4.91 8.64
C HIS A 80 18.90 -4.28 8.43
N GLY A 81 19.40 -3.52 9.41
CA GLY A 81 20.70 -2.85 9.34
C GLY A 81 20.74 -1.67 8.36
N VAL A 82 19.59 -1.12 7.96
CA VAL A 82 19.45 -0.02 7.02
C VAL A 82 19.12 1.26 7.77
N LYS A 83 19.72 2.38 7.39
CA LYS A 83 19.40 3.73 7.87
C LYS A 83 18.64 4.49 6.80
N LEU A 84 17.89 5.53 7.19
CA LEU A 84 17.20 6.40 6.23
C LEU A 84 18.11 6.92 5.11
N GLY A 85 19.33 7.33 5.46
CA GLY A 85 20.33 7.84 4.50
C GLY A 85 20.90 6.81 3.55
N ASP A 86 20.73 5.50 3.81
CA ASP A 86 21.17 4.41 2.92
C ASP A 86 20.15 4.13 1.82
N VAL A 87 18.88 4.55 2.03
CA VAL A 87 17.78 4.35 1.09
C VAL A 87 17.92 5.29 -0.09
N ARG A 88 18.07 4.75 -1.30
CA ARG A 88 18.21 5.54 -2.52
C ARG A 88 16.86 5.92 -3.11
N TYR A 89 15.87 5.02 -3.02
CA TYR A 89 14.55 5.22 -3.58
C TYR A 89 13.47 4.88 -2.56
N VAL A 90 12.48 5.78 -2.46
CA VAL A 90 11.18 5.52 -1.85
C VAL A 90 10.17 5.51 -2.98
N VAL A 91 9.45 4.41 -3.15
CA VAL A 91 8.45 4.25 -4.22
C VAL A 91 7.08 4.20 -3.59
N HIS A 92 6.13 4.98 -4.08
CA HIS A 92 4.75 4.87 -3.62
C HIS A 92 3.89 4.08 -4.58
N THR A 93 3.12 3.14 -4.00
CA THR A 93 2.02 2.50 -4.72
C THR A 93 0.94 3.53 -5.04
N HIS A 94 0.66 4.42 -4.10
CA HIS A 94 -0.20 5.61 -4.24
C HIS A 94 0.04 6.56 -3.05
N LEU A 95 -0.65 7.71 -3.01
CA LEU A 95 -0.34 8.79 -2.07
C LEU A 95 -1.39 8.97 -0.95
N HIS A 96 -2.20 7.95 -0.63
CA HIS A 96 -3.12 8.05 0.50
C HIS A 96 -2.38 8.19 1.83
N ILE A 97 -3.13 8.67 2.81
CA ILE A 97 -2.73 9.04 4.17
C ILE A 97 -1.84 8.02 4.89
N ASP A 98 -2.01 6.74 4.59
CA ASP A 98 -1.32 5.60 5.21
C ASP A 98 -0.23 4.96 4.34
N HIS A 99 0.11 5.60 3.21
CA HIS A 99 1.17 5.16 2.30
C HIS A 99 2.32 6.15 2.20
N ALA A 100 2.06 7.47 2.20
CA ALA A 100 3.06 8.51 1.93
C ALA A 100 3.34 9.44 3.13
N GLY A 101 3.05 9.01 4.35
CA GLY A 101 3.06 9.87 5.53
C GLY A 101 4.43 10.22 6.09
N LYS A 102 5.53 9.59 5.66
CA LYS A 102 6.88 9.78 6.26
C LYS A 102 8.00 10.07 5.26
N ASP A 103 7.67 10.63 4.11
CA ASP A 103 8.67 10.98 3.10
C ASP A 103 9.65 12.06 3.59
N ASP A 104 9.19 12.93 4.47
CA ASP A 104 9.98 13.98 5.08
C ASP A 104 11.00 13.49 6.12
N HIS A 105 10.94 12.21 6.53
CA HIS A 105 11.98 11.57 7.34
C HIS A 105 13.22 11.24 6.49
N PHE A 106 13.06 11.05 5.18
CA PHE A 106 14.17 10.75 4.27
C PHE A 106 14.87 12.03 3.81
N PRO A 107 16.21 12.01 3.73
CA PRO A 107 16.96 13.16 3.23
C PRO A 107 16.63 13.45 1.76
N MET A 108 16.87 14.67 1.30
CA MET A 108 16.55 15.09 -0.08
C MET A 108 17.39 14.40 -1.17
N ASN A 109 18.46 13.70 -0.82
CA ASN A 109 19.20 12.86 -1.75
C ASN A 109 18.58 11.43 -1.91
N THR A 110 17.58 11.08 -1.12
CA THR A 110 16.67 9.96 -1.41
C THR A 110 15.67 10.43 -2.45
N THR A 111 15.55 9.71 -3.55
CA THR A 111 14.55 10.01 -4.59
C THR A 111 13.22 9.37 -4.25
N VAL A 112 12.19 10.17 -4.05
CA VAL A 112 10.80 9.67 -4.00
C VAL A 112 10.33 9.44 -5.44
N VAL A 113 9.72 8.29 -5.70
CA VAL A 113 9.27 7.85 -7.03
C VAL A 113 7.76 7.64 -6.98
N ILE A 114 7.04 8.35 -7.81
CA ILE A 114 5.58 8.29 -7.90
C ILE A 114 5.12 8.26 -9.35
N ASN A 115 3.98 7.66 -9.61
CA ASN A 115 3.32 7.83 -10.90
C ASN A 115 2.78 9.28 -11.00
N ARG A 116 3.05 9.96 -12.10
CA ARG A 116 2.59 11.37 -12.32
C ARG A 116 1.08 11.50 -12.15
N ARG A 117 0.32 10.54 -12.66
CA ARG A 117 -1.13 10.53 -12.53
C ARG A 117 -1.60 10.50 -11.07
N GLU A 118 -0.79 9.92 -10.17
CA GLU A 118 -1.12 9.90 -8.74
C GLU A 118 -0.99 11.28 -8.08
N LEU A 119 0.04 12.06 -8.42
CA LEU A 119 0.13 13.44 -7.97
C LEU A 119 -1.04 14.28 -8.52
N GLU A 120 -1.39 14.12 -9.79
CA GLU A 120 -2.56 14.78 -10.38
C GLU A 120 -3.85 14.42 -9.64
N CYS A 121 -4.06 13.14 -9.33
CA CYS A 121 -5.20 12.65 -8.56
C CYS A 121 -5.25 13.28 -7.16
N SER A 122 -4.10 13.35 -6.48
CA SER A 122 -4.00 13.85 -5.10
C SER A 122 -4.39 15.33 -4.95
N VAL A 123 -4.28 16.12 -6.02
CA VAL A 123 -4.65 17.55 -6.04
C VAL A 123 -5.93 17.84 -6.82
N SER A 124 -6.61 16.80 -7.33
CA SER A 124 -7.82 16.96 -8.15
C SER A 124 -9.08 17.29 -7.34
N GLY A 125 -9.06 17.08 -6.03
CA GLY A 125 -10.22 17.14 -5.15
C GLY A 125 -11.00 15.83 -5.05
N LEU A 126 -10.68 14.82 -5.85
CA LEU A 126 -11.19 13.46 -5.69
C LEU A 126 -10.53 12.83 -4.46
N MET A 127 -11.33 12.17 -3.61
CA MET A 127 -10.85 11.50 -2.39
C MET A 127 -10.02 12.43 -1.46
N HIS A 128 -10.28 13.74 -1.53
CA HIS A 128 -9.49 14.80 -0.90
C HIS A 128 -9.05 14.53 0.56
N PRO A 129 -9.90 14.01 1.47
CA PRO A 129 -9.47 13.79 2.85
C PRO A 129 -8.35 12.74 2.99
N GLN A 130 -8.16 11.90 1.98
CA GLN A 130 -7.16 10.82 2.00
C GLN A 130 -5.76 11.29 1.57
N TYR A 131 -5.64 12.53 1.06
CA TYR A 131 -4.39 13.15 0.66
C TYR A 131 -4.04 14.30 1.63
N PRO A 132 -3.37 14.02 2.76
CA PRO A 132 -3.08 15.05 3.76
C PRO A 132 -2.18 16.13 3.21
N LYS A 133 -2.54 17.38 3.53
CA LYS A 133 -1.79 18.56 3.08
C LYS A 133 -0.28 18.48 3.35
N PRO A 134 0.22 18.09 4.56
CA PRO A 134 1.66 18.07 4.81
C PRO A 134 2.40 17.08 3.90
N ASP A 135 1.79 15.92 3.58
CA ASP A 135 2.42 14.91 2.77
C ASP A 135 2.54 15.37 1.31
N ILE A 136 1.48 15.96 0.75
CA ILE A 136 1.50 16.49 -0.62
C ILE A 136 2.41 17.73 -0.73
N GLN A 137 2.42 18.62 0.27
CA GLN A 137 3.32 19.78 0.27
C GLN A 137 4.79 19.37 0.26
N HIS A 138 5.16 18.31 1.00
CA HIS A 138 6.52 17.80 1.01
C HIS A 138 6.96 17.29 -0.38
N LEU A 139 6.05 16.64 -1.13
CA LEU A 139 6.35 16.23 -2.52
C LEU A 139 6.60 17.43 -3.44
N ILE A 140 5.87 18.54 -3.24
CA ILE A 140 6.12 19.78 -3.99
C ILE A 140 7.49 20.36 -3.64
N GLU A 141 7.92 20.32 -2.38
CA GLU A 141 9.27 20.73 -1.97
C GLU A 141 10.34 19.86 -2.65
N ARG A 142 10.13 18.55 -2.70
CA ARG A 142 11.02 17.61 -3.40
C ARG A 142 11.08 17.87 -4.91
N LEU A 143 9.99 18.28 -5.53
CA LEU A 143 9.96 18.63 -6.95
C LEU A 143 10.94 19.78 -7.30
N HIS A 144 11.18 20.70 -6.37
CA HIS A 144 12.10 21.81 -6.55
C HIS A 144 13.54 21.50 -6.09
N THR A 145 13.81 20.28 -5.65
CA THR A 145 15.14 19.80 -5.27
C THR A 145 15.65 18.79 -6.30
N GLN A 146 16.84 19.00 -6.83
CA GLN A 146 17.41 18.14 -7.86
C GLN A 146 17.43 16.69 -7.40
N ASP A 147 16.94 15.78 -8.25
CA ASP A 147 16.90 14.33 -8.05
C ASP A 147 16.12 13.84 -6.81
N ALA A 148 15.40 14.74 -6.09
CA ALA A 148 14.63 14.35 -4.91
C ALA A 148 13.25 13.77 -5.22
N LEU A 149 12.70 14.03 -6.43
CA LEU A 149 11.45 13.45 -6.92
C LEU A 149 11.61 12.97 -8.36
N ARG A 150 11.16 11.75 -8.64
CA ARG A 150 11.06 11.18 -9.98
C ARG A 150 9.61 10.83 -10.29
N PHE A 151 9.12 11.31 -11.44
CA PHE A 151 7.84 10.87 -11.98
C PHE A 151 8.02 9.66 -12.91
N LEU A 152 7.09 8.72 -12.78
CA LEU A 152 6.81 7.69 -13.76
C LEU A 152 5.61 8.13 -14.60
N ASP A 153 5.57 7.74 -15.85
CA ASP A 153 4.46 8.07 -16.78
C ASP A 153 3.78 6.78 -17.23
N LEU A 154 3.34 5.96 -16.26
CA LEU A 154 2.93 4.56 -16.45
C LEU A 154 1.73 4.39 -17.40
N GLU A 155 0.86 5.39 -17.53
CA GLU A 155 -0.25 5.41 -18.48
C GLU A 155 0.24 5.49 -19.95
N ILE A 156 1.48 5.96 -20.15
CA ILE A 156 2.10 6.12 -21.47
C ILE A 156 3.09 5.00 -21.74
N THR A 157 3.94 4.70 -20.76
CA THR A 157 5.05 3.75 -20.92
C THR A 157 4.65 2.29 -20.65
N GLY A 158 3.57 2.10 -19.89
CA GLY A 158 3.15 0.79 -19.38
C GLY A 158 3.94 0.43 -18.13
N ALA A 159 5.08 -0.26 -18.29
CA ALA A 159 5.96 -0.58 -17.17
C ALA A 159 7.30 0.14 -17.28
N GLU A 160 7.83 0.62 -16.16
CA GLU A 160 9.15 1.25 -16.09
C GLU A 160 10.04 0.55 -15.05
N GLU A 161 11.28 0.27 -15.43
CA GLU A 161 12.28 -0.26 -14.51
C GLU A 161 12.85 0.85 -13.63
N LEU A 162 12.87 0.60 -12.32
CA LEU A 162 13.45 1.51 -11.34
C LEU A 162 14.94 1.21 -11.13
N ILE A 163 15.23 -0.04 -10.81
CA ILE A 163 16.55 -0.64 -10.71
C ILE A 163 16.46 -2.06 -11.30
N PRO A 164 17.58 -2.69 -11.69
CA PRO A 164 17.53 -4.03 -12.25
C PRO A 164 16.72 -5.02 -11.40
N GLY A 165 15.65 -5.56 -11.98
CA GLY A 165 14.73 -6.50 -11.33
C GLY A 165 13.62 -5.87 -10.48
N VAL A 166 13.52 -4.53 -10.41
CA VAL A 166 12.41 -3.83 -9.77
C VAL A 166 11.71 -2.92 -10.78
N TRP A 167 10.43 -3.19 -11.02
CA TRP A 167 9.60 -2.51 -12.01
C TRP A 167 8.38 -1.88 -11.38
N CYS A 168 7.88 -0.81 -11.97
CA CYS A 168 6.58 -0.24 -11.65
C CYS A 168 5.66 -0.38 -12.86
N GLU A 169 4.41 -0.80 -12.65
CA GLU A 169 3.37 -0.83 -13.69
C GLU A 169 2.08 -0.18 -13.18
N PRO A 170 1.19 0.33 -14.06
CA PRO A 170 -0.08 0.91 -13.62
C PRO A 170 -0.96 -0.19 -12.99
N ALA A 171 -1.47 0.06 -11.80
CA ALA A 171 -2.36 -0.88 -11.12
C ALA A 171 -3.75 -0.91 -11.74
N ASN A 172 -4.21 0.21 -12.32
CA ASN A 172 -5.54 0.40 -12.89
C ASN A 172 -6.69 0.12 -11.91
N ALA A 173 -6.46 0.38 -10.64
CA ALA A 173 -7.40 0.14 -9.55
C ALA A 173 -7.12 1.10 -8.40
N HIS A 174 -8.05 1.23 -7.46
CA HIS A 174 -7.99 2.00 -6.24
C HIS A 174 -7.94 3.51 -6.51
N THR A 175 -6.80 4.09 -6.87
CA THR A 175 -6.70 5.47 -7.34
C THR A 175 -6.39 5.52 -8.85
N GLU A 176 -6.54 6.70 -9.46
CA GLU A 176 -6.28 6.85 -10.89
C GLU A 176 -4.80 6.68 -11.24
N GLY A 177 -3.91 6.92 -10.31
CA GLY A 177 -2.47 6.86 -10.51
C GLY A 177 -1.77 5.73 -9.75
N SER A 178 -2.50 4.82 -9.11
CA SER A 178 -1.91 3.71 -8.37
C SER A 178 -0.99 2.86 -9.23
N ALA A 179 0.11 2.43 -8.63
CA ALA A 179 1.13 1.57 -9.24
C ALA A 179 1.31 0.27 -8.46
N ASN A 180 1.58 -0.80 -9.18
CA ASN A 180 2.15 -2.04 -8.63
C ASN A 180 3.67 -1.96 -8.69
N VAL A 181 4.35 -2.44 -7.64
CA VAL A 181 5.81 -2.59 -7.67
C VAL A 181 6.15 -4.08 -7.80
N ILE A 182 6.79 -4.44 -8.90
CA ILE A 182 7.12 -5.81 -9.27
C ILE A 182 8.58 -6.06 -8.91
N VAL A 183 8.86 -7.18 -8.26
CA VAL A 183 10.20 -7.57 -7.82
C VAL A 183 10.52 -8.97 -8.32
N GLU A 184 11.65 -9.10 -9.03
CA GLU A 184 12.18 -10.39 -9.49
C GLU A 184 12.96 -11.05 -8.35
N THR A 185 12.33 -11.95 -7.62
CA THR A 185 12.98 -12.71 -6.55
C THR A 185 13.50 -14.05 -7.05
N ALA A 186 14.39 -14.70 -6.28
CA ALA A 186 14.87 -16.04 -6.60
C ALA A 186 13.75 -17.08 -6.73
N ASP A 187 12.64 -16.88 -6.01
CA ASP A 187 11.50 -17.80 -5.96
C ASP A 187 10.40 -17.46 -6.97
N GLY A 188 10.55 -16.40 -7.76
CA GLY A 188 9.61 -15.95 -8.78
C GLY A 188 9.19 -14.49 -8.62
N LEU A 189 8.25 -14.06 -9.47
CA LEU A 189 7.77 -12.70 -9.46
C LEU A 189 6.90 -12.42 -8.23
N ALA A 190 7.25 -11.37 -7.52
CA ALA A 190 6.47 -10.81 -6.42
C ALA A 190 5.89 -9.45 -6.86
N CYS A 191 4.69 -9.12 -6.39
CA CYS A 191 4.05 -7.84 -6.63
C CYS A 191 3.60 -7.23 -5.31
N ILE A 192 4.14 -6.06 -4.99
CA ILE A 192 3.62 -5.19 -3.95
C ILE A 192 2.49 -4.40 -4.60
N CYS A 193 1.25 -4.73 -4.22
CA CYS A 193 0.05 -4.31 -4.95
C CYS A 193 -0.74 -3.21 -4.24
N GLY A 194 -0.18 -2.59 -3.20
CA GLY A 194 -0.85 -1.53 -2.45
C GLY A 194 -2.26 -1.96 -2.05
N ASP A 195 -3.22 -1.12 -2.35
CA ASP A 195 -4.63 -1.26 -1.98
C ASP A 195 -5.53 -1.85 -3.09
N VAL A 196 -4.94 -2.45 -4.11
CA VAL A 196 -5.70 -3.27 -5.08
C VAL A 196 -6.31 -4.48 -4.36
N ILE A 197 -5.61 -5.00 -3.35
CA ILE A 197 -6.10 -6.05 -2.47
C ILE A 197 -5.97 -5.57 -1.02
N TYR A 198 -7.09 -5.41 -0.34
CA TYR A 198 -7.13 -5.11 1.09
C TYR A 198 -7.17 -6.35 1.96
N ASN A 199 -7.89 -7.38 1.50
CA ASN A 199 -8.07 -8.60 2.28
C ASN A 199 -8.37 -9.79 1.37
N PHE A 200 -7.48 -10.77 1.37
CA PHE A 200 -7.65 -11.98 0.54
C PHE A 200 -8.90 -12.78 0.90
N ASN A 201 -9.21 -12.87 2.20
CA ASN A 201 -10.34 -13.68 2.65
C ASN A 201 -11.69 -13.10 2.22
N ASP A 202 -11.80 -11.77 2.21
CA ASP A 202 -13.08 -11.12 1.94
C ASP A 202 -13.25 -10.76 0.46
N GLN A 203 -12.14 -10.50 -0.26
CA GLN A 203 -12.19 -10.15 -1.68
C GLN A 203 -12.08 -11.37 -2.62
N ILE A 204 -11.34 -12.39 -2.24
CA ILE A 204 -10.95 -13.49 -3.14
C ILE A 204 -11.47 -14.83 -2.67
N VAL A 205 -11.39 -15.13 -1.37
CA VAL A 205 -11.77 -16.42 -0.80
C VAL A 205 -13.16 -16.34 -0.18
N ASN A 206 -14.10 -17.17 -0.66
CA ASN A 206 -15.38 -17.32 -0.01
C ASN A 206 -15.22 -18.22 1.21
N GLN A 207 -15.21 -17.64 2.40
CA GLN A 207 -14.99 -18.37 3.65
C GLN A 207 -16.09 -19.39 3.97
N VAL A 208 -17.32 -19.11 3.57
CA VAL A 208 -18.46 -20.04 3.83
C VAL A 208 -18.33 -21.29 3.01
N ARG A 209 -17.94 -21.17 1.74
CA ARG A 209 -17.79 -22.30 0.83
C ARG A 209 -16.38 -22.88 0.80
N GLN A 210 -15.43 -22.25 1.48
CA GLN A 210 -14.00 -22.59 1.43
C GLN A 210 -13.46 -22.69 -0.01
N THR A 211 -14.00 -21.85 -0.89
CA THR A 211 -13.64 -21.76 -2.31
C THR A 211 -13.32 -20.33 -2.67
N GLN A 212 -12.62 -20.14 -3.77
CA GLN A 212 -12.40 -18.82 -4.32
C GLN A 212 -13.67 -18.27 -4.96
N PHE A 213 -13.93 -16.98 -4.84
CA PHE A 213 -15.02 -16.33 -5.58
C PHE A 213 -14.78 -16.47 -7.08
N MET A 214 -15.84 -16.66 -7.87
CA MET A 214 -15.75 -16.61 -9.33
C MET A 214 -15.36 -15.22 -9.84
N GLU A 215 -15.86 -14.19 -9.16
CA GLU A 215 -15.53 -12.79 -9.37
C GLU A 215 -15.03 -12.18 -8.05
N PRO A 216 -13.87 -11.51 -8.03
CA PRO A 216 -13.39 -10.88 -6.80
C PRO A 216 -14.36 -9.78 -6.36
N GLN A 217 -14.38 -9.53 -5.06
CA GLN A 217 -15.08 -8.40 -4.48
C GLN A 217 -14.20 -7.15 -4.62
N VAL A 218 -14.83 -6.00 -4.87
CA VAL A 218 -14.12 -4.73 -4.99
C VAL A 218 -13.95 -4.03 -3.65
N THR A 219 -12.99 -3.14 -3.55
CA THR A 219 -12.79 -2.30 -2.38
C THR A 219 -13.93 -1.28 -2.23
N GLY A 220 -14.17 -0.80 -1.02
CA GLY A 220 -15.14 0.28 -0.78
C GLY A 220 -14.56 1.65 -1.06
N ASN A 221 -13.25 1.77 -1.05
CA ASN A 221 -12.49 2.99 -1.17
C ASN A 221 -11.73 3.03 -2.51
N HIS A 222 -12.38 3.51 -3.57
CA HIS A 222 -11.80 3.53 -4.90
C HIS A 222 -12.26 4.74 -5.72
N ALA A 223 -11.37 5.28 -6.53
CA ALA A 223 -11.67 6.35 -7.49
C ALA A 223 -12.05 5.82 -8.88
N GLY A 224 -11.74 4.56 -9.18
CA GLY A 224 -11.93 3.95 -10.49
C GLY A 224 -13.25 3.20 -10.67
N SER A 225 -13.35 2.43 -11.73
CA SER A 225 -14.50 1.59 -12.00
C SER A 225 -14.38 0.21 -11.35
N LYS A 226 -15.49 -0.31 -10.82
CA LYS A 226 -15.58 -1.68 -10.29
C LYS A 226 -15.09 -2.75 -11.29
N ARG A 227 -15.30 -2.52 -12.59
CA ARG A 227 -14.85 -3.45 -13.63
C ARG A 227 -13.33 -3.45 -13.78
N ALA A 228 -12.72 -2.25 -13.76
CA ALA A 228 -11.27 -2.12 -13.84
C ALA A 228 -10.60 -2.78 -12.63
N GLU A 229 -11.10 -2.52 -11.43
CA GLU A 229 -10.58 -3.10 -10.19
C GLU A 229 -10.67 -4.64 -10.18
N LYS A 230 -11.81 -5.21 -10.56
CA LYS A 230 -11.94 -6.67 -10.73
C LYS A 230 -10.93 -7.23 -11.73
N GLY A 231 -10.71 -6.52 -12.83
CA GLY A 231 -9.71 -6.88 -13.84
C GLY A 231 -8.29 -6.85 -13.27
N ALA A 232 -7.96 -5.81 -12.51
CA ALA A 232 -6.68 -5.66 -11.84
C ALA A 232 -6.41 -6.82 -10.86
N ILE A 233 -7.36 -7.12 -9.97
CA ILE A 233 -7.24 -8.26 -9.04
C ILE A 233 -7.03 -9.58 -9.78
N LYS A 234 -7.79 -9.84 -10.85
CA LYS A 234 -7.62 -11.05 -11.67
C LYS A 234 -6.24 -11.12 -12.32
N LYS A 235 -5.74 -9.98 -12.85
CA LYS A 235 -4.40 -9.87 -13.44
C LYS A 235 -3.33 -10.22 -12.40
N LEU A 236 -3.43 -9.66 -11.19
CA LEU A 236 -2.51 -9.97 -10.09
C LEU A 236 -2.50 -11.45 -9.75
N MET A 237 -3.68 -12.06 -9.57
CA MET A 237 -3.82 -13.48 -9.22
C MET A 237 -3.28 -14.43 -10.29
N GLN A 238 -3.20 -14.01 -11.55
CA GLN A 238 -2.74 -14.86 -12.66
C GLN A 238 -1.25 -14.72 -12.94
N ASN A 239 -0.67 -13.53 -12.72
CA ASN A 239 0.66 -13.21 -13.24
C ASN A 239 1.77 -13.30 -12.18
N PHE A 240 1.44 -13.25 -10.89
CA PHE A 240 2.44 -13.20 -9.84
C PHE A 240 2.39 -14.44 -8.93
N ARG A 241 3.57 -14.84 -8.47
CA ARG A 241 3.73 -15.93 -7.51
C ARG A 241 3.50 -15.46 -6.08
N TYR A 242 3.82 -14.22 -5.78
CA TYR A 242 3.64 -13.60 -4.47
C TYR A 242 2.91 -12.27 -4.63
N LEU A 243 1.90 -12.05 -3.80
CA LEU A 243 1.18 -10.78 -3.71
C LEU A 243 1.32 -10.22 -2.30
N LEU A 244 1.73 -8.96 -2.23
CA LEU A 244 2.06 -8.25 -1.00
C LEU A 244 1.17 -7.00 -0.89
N PRO A 245 -0.01 -7.10 -0.30
CA PRO A 245 -0.87 -5.96 0.00
C PRO A 245 -0.38 -5.22 1.25
N VAL A 246 -0.80 -3.96 1.42
CA VAL A 246 -0.45 -3.15 2.59
C VAL A 246 -1.29 -3.52 3.82
N HIS A 247 -2.54 -3.93 3.64
CA HIS A 247 -3.49 -4.15 4.74
C HIS A 247 -3.78 -5.62 5.05
N ASP A 248 -3.04 -6.55 4.46
CA ASP A 248 -3.18 -7.98 4.74
C ASP A 248 -1.81 -8.69 4.61
N LYS A 249 -1.72 -9.90 5.14
CA LYS A 249 -0.52 -10.72 5.03
C LYS A 249 -0.20 -11.04 3.58
N PRO A 250 1.08 -11.01 3.17
CA PRO A 250 1.50 -11.52 1.88
C PRO A 250 0.99 -12.94 1.61
N ALA A 251 0.66 -13.21 0.34
CA ALA A 251 0.13 -14.47 -0.10
C ALA A 251 0.98 -15.10 -1.21
N LYS A 252 1.10 -16.44 -1.17
CA LYS A 252 1.62 -17.24 -2.27
C LYS A 252 0.46 -17.66 -3.18
N ILE A 253 0.66 -17.47 -4.47
CA ILE A 253 -0.34 -17.73 -5.51
C ILE A 253 0.16 -18.85 -6.43
N GLU A 254 -0.66 -19.85 -6.67
CA GLU A 254 -0.41 -20.90 -7.66
C GLU A 254 -1.70 -21.19 -8.45
N GLY A 255 -1.61 -21.17 -9.78
CA GLY A 255 -2.76 -21.38 -10.65
C GLY A 255 -3.92 -20.42 -10.39
N GLY A 256 -3.61 -19.14 -10.05
CA GLY A 256 -4.60 -18.12 -9.73
C GLY A 256 -5.31 -18.30 -8.38
N ARG A 257 -4.74 -19.09 -7.48
CA ARG A 257 -5.32 -19.39 -6.15
C ARG A 257 -4.34 -19.08 -5.04
N VAL A 258 -4.86 -18.62 -3.91
CA VAL A 258 -4.10 -18.48 -2.68
C VAL A 258 -3.80 -19.86 -2.12
N VAL A 259 -2.51 -20.24 -2.07
CA VAL A 259 -2.06 -21.55 -1.57
C VAL A 259 -1.29 -21.46 -0.25
N GLY A 260 -0.89 -20.26 0.16
CA GLY A 260 -0.19 -20.01 1.41
C GLY A 260 -0.21 -18.54 1.78
N ARG A 261 0.02 -18.26 3.06
CA ARG A 261 0.12 -16.91 3.62
C ARG A 261 1.38 -16.82 4.46
N LEU A 262 2.07 -15.70 4.43
CA LEU A 262 3.21 -15.46 5.29
C LEU A 262 2.77 -15.54 6.77
N ASP A 263 3.56 -16.24 7.58
CA ASP A 263 3.29 -16.30 9.03
C ASP A 263 3.71 -14.98 9.68
N MET A 264 2.72 -14.18 10.01
CA MET A 264 2.89 -12.84 10.60
C MET A 264 1.80 -12.59 11.63
N ARG A 265 2.05 -11.61 12.50
CA ARG A 265 1.03 -11.09 13.40
C ARG A 265 -0.23 -10.68 12.62
N VAL A 266 -1.38 -11.02 13.16
CA VAL A 266 -2.68 -10.52 12.71
C VAL A 266 -3.22 -9.62 13.80
N PRO A 267 -3.68 -8.41 13.48
CA PRO A 267 -4.39 -7.58 14.44
C PRO A 267 -5.60 -8.34 15.04
N GLY A 268 -5.78 -8.17 16.33
CA GLY A 268 -6.92 -8.79 17.01
C GLY A 268 -8.25 -8.18 16.57
N PRO A 269 -9.38 -8.89 16.78
CA PRO A 269 -10.70 -8.36 16.46
C PRO A 269 -11.02 -7.14 17.33
N VAL A 270 -11.78 -6.21 16.76
CA VAL A 270 -12.37 -5.07 17.46
C VAL A 270 -13.85 -5.35 17.68
N SER A 271 -14.31 -5.21 18.94
CA SER A 271 -15.71 -5.45 19.29
C SER A 271 -16.63 -4.25 19.06
N GLU A 272 -16.06 -3.08 18.75
CA GLU A 272 -16.77 -1.84 18.55
C GLU A 272 -17.51 -1.80 17.21
N SER A 273 -18.67 -1.16 17.20
CA SER A 273 -19.37 -0.76 15.99
C SER A 273 -19.16 0.73 15.74
N VAL A 274 -19.45 1.15 14.53
CA VAL A 274 -19.46 2.57 14.17
C VAL A 274 -20.40 3.38 15.07
N ALA A 275 -21.52 2.78 15.51
CA ALA A 275 -22.48 3.43 16.41
C ALA A 275 -21.91 3.72 17.81
N ASP A 276 -20.85 3.03 18.22
CA ASP A 276 -20.24 3.20 19.53
C ASP A 276 -19.17 4.32 19.54
N ARG A 277 -18.83 4.88 18.38
CA ARG A 277 -17.83 5.95 18.25
C ARG A 277 -18.52 7.31 18.09
N PRO A 278 -18.09 8.35 18.81
CA PRO A 278 -18.53 9.70 18.53
C PRO A 278 -18.04 10.09 17.12
N TRP A 279 -18.99 10.20 16.20
CA TRP A 279 -18.74 10.67 14.86
C TRP A 279 -18.45 12.15 14.86
N PHE A 280 -17.48 12.52 14.07
CA PHE A 280 -17.06 13.88 13.70
C PHE A 280 -17.77 14.98 14.48
N PRO A 281 -17.05 15.87 15.16
CA PRO A 281 -17.64 17.14 15.53
C PRO A 281 -18.12 17.81 14.23
N MET A 282 -19.44 17.87 14.07
CA MET A 282 -20.04 18.69 13.01
C MET A 282 -19.71 20.15 13.28
#